data_548491b83c73c53c71e0316991e40417
#
_entry.id   548491b83c73c53c71e0316991e40417
#
_cell.length_a   1.000
_cell.length_b   1.000
_cell.length_c   1.000
_cell.angle_alpha   90.00
_cell.angle_beta   90.00
_cell.angle_gamma   90.00
#
_symmetry.space_group_name_H-M   'P 1'
#
loop_
_entity.id
_entity.type
_entity.pdbx_description
1 polymer ?
#
loop_
_entity_poly.entity_id
_entity_poly.type
_entity_poly.pdbx_seq_one_letter_code
_entity_poly.pdbx_strand_id
1 'polypeptide(L)'
;PEWIDEIFTFCSKNPRDYYTFKKLSTVTRYFFSDKSHLDVKSNLNDTAEEFEKVGLAKNQFLDFMRKWDDIYSISSETFLENNIGFNKAFLSGALKWAKKSSISDLSTSMSIYNKKHISNNKVELILNRFATYTGSSPFETPAFMNQLGVVEMIKGAYFPYNGIFSIPAALNKLCIEMGVKFKLNCRVENVS
;
A
#
# COMPACT_ATOMS: atom_id res chain seq x y z
N PRO A 1 7.73 6.67 -0.77
CA PRO A 1 8.56 7.87 -0.50
C PRO A 1 8.00 9.13 -1.15
N GLU A 2 7.35 9.02 -2.31
CA GLU A 2 6.95 10.13 -3.17
C GLU A 2 6.15 11.20 -2.41
N TRP A 3 5.13 10.83 -1.65
CA TRP A 3 4.33 11.78 -0.86
C TRP A 3 5.11 12.51 0.24
N ILE A 4 6.15 11.87 0.80
CA ILE A 4 7.03 12.54 1.75
C ILE A 4 7.96 13.49 0.98
N ASP A 5 8.47 13.07 -0.17
CA ASP A 5 9.34 13.87 -1.02
C ASP A 5 8.63 15.14 -1.53
N GLU A 6 7.32 15.05 -1.83
CA GLU A 6 6.50 16.20 -2.24
C GLU A 6 6.51 17.35 -1.23
N ILE A 7 6.52 17.06 0.08
CA ILE A 7 6.56 18.09 1.12
C ILE A 7 7.83 18.93 0.98
N PHE A 8 8.97 18.30 0.72
CA PHE A 8 10.25 19.01 0.53
C PHE A 8 10.27 19.78 -0.78
N THR A 9 9.82 19.16 -1.87
CA THR A 9 9.77 19.82 -3.19
C THR A 9 8.80 21.00 -3.21
N PHE A 10 7.66 20.90 -2.50
CA PHE A 10 6.73 22.01 -2.30
C PHE A 10 7.41 23.20 -1.61
N CYS A 11 8.34 22.94 -0.68
CA CYS A 11 9.16 23.98 -0.02
C CYS A 11 10.40 24.36 -0.84
N SER A 12 10.51 23.95 -2.12
CA SER A 12 11.67 24.20 -2.98
C SER A 12 12.98 23.63 -2.39
N LYS A 13 12.89 22.48 -1.72
CA LYS A 13 14.03 21.76 -1.13
C LYS A 13 14.23 20.42 -1.80
N ASN A 14 15.50 19.96 -1.88
CA ASN A 14 15.79 18.61 -2.31
C ASN A 14 15.62 17.62 -1.15
N PRO A 15 14.69 16.63 -1.23
CA PRO A 15 14.45 15.67 -0.14
C PRO A 15 15.72 14.91 0.29
N ARG A 16 16.66 14.67 -0.65
CA ARG A 16 17.88 13.88 -0.38
C ARG A 16 18.92 14.61 0.49
N ASP A 17 18.77 15.91 0.70
CA ASP A 17 19.58 16.69 1.66
C ASP A 17 19.09 16.52 3.11
N TYR A 18 17.94 15.90 3.29
CA TYR A 18 17.28 15.74 4.59
C TYR A 18 17.23 14.28 5.05
N TYR A 19 16.87 13.35 4.15
CA TYR A 19 16.83 11.93 4.44
C TYR A 19 17.10 11.08 3.19
N THR A 20 17.57 9.86 3.42
CA THR A 20 17.81 8.88 2.37
C THR A 20 17.22 7.55 2.76
N PHE A 21 16.88 6.73 1.76
CA PHE A 21 16.30 5.41 1.97
C PHE A 21 16.79 4.41 0.92
N LYS A 22 16.60 3.14 1.19
CA LYS A 22 16.79 2.05 0.24
C LYS A 22 15.48 1.34 -0.03
N LYS A 23 15.25 0.91 -1.27
CA LYS A 23 14.20 -0.04 -1.61
C LYS A 23 14.64 -1.43 -1.14
N LEU A 24 13.77 -2.15 -0.45
CA LEU A 24 14.06 -3.50 0.02
C LEU A 24 13.84 -4.49 -1.12
N SER A 25 14.76 -5.44 -1.32
CA SER A 25 14.60 -6.51 -2.32
C SER A 25 13.54 -7.53 -1.89
N THR A 26 13.53 -7.88 -0.61
CA THR A 26 12.48 -8.69 0.03
C THR A 26 11.65 -7.78 0.93
N VAL A 27 10.37 -7.71 0.67
CA VAL A 27 9.42 -6.87 1.43
C VAL A 27 8.99 -7.58 2.70
N THR A 28 8.57 -8.84 2.55
CA THR A 28 8.08 -9.65 3.67
C THR A 28 8.46 -11.10 3.44
N ARG A 29 8.85 -11.81 4.52
CA ARG A 29 9.05 -13.24 4.53
C ARG A 29 7.98 -13.90 5.39
N TYR A 30 7.25 -14.84 4.83
CA TYR A 30 6.20 -15.61 5.49
C TYR A 30 6.73 -16.98 5.85
N PHE A 31 6.61 -17.35 7.13
CA PHE A 31 6.97 -18.67 7.65
C PHE A 31 5.70 -19.48 7.89
N PHE A 32 5.73 -20.75 7.49
CA PHE A 32 4.59 -21.67 7.63
C PHE A 32 4.90 -22.76 8.66
N SER A 33 3.85 -23.41 9.16
CA SER A 33 3.96 -24.47 10.17
C SER A 33 4.77 -25.70 9.69
N ASP A 34 4.82 -25.94 8.38
CA ASP A 34 5.64 -26.98 7.77
C ASP A 34 7.13 -26.61 7.62
N LYS A 35 7.57 -25.53 8.29
CA LYS A 35 8.92 -24.96 8.24
C LYS A 35 9.33 -24.38 6.88
N SER A 36 8.45 -24.35 5.90
CA SER A 36 8.72 -23.65 4.65
C SER A 36 8.56 -22.14 4.82
N HIS A 37 9.12 -21.38 3.87
CA HIS A 37 8.90 -19.94 3.80
C HIS A 37 8.66 -19.50 2.36
N LEU A 38 8.00 -18.35 2.20
CA LEU A 38 7.82 -17.66 0.93
C LEU A 38 8.18 -16.19 1.10
N ASP A 39 8.88 -15.66 0.13
CA ASP A 39 9.26 -14.25 0.09
C ASP A 39 8.35 -13.45 -0.86
N VAL A 40 7.82 -12.36 -0.35
CA VAL A 40 7.28 -11.30 -1.19
C VAL A 40 8.42 -10.34 -1.53
N LYS A 41 8.68 -10.18 -2.81
CA LYS A 41 9.76 -9.34 -3.36
C LYS A 41 9.24 -7.97 -3.77
N SER A 42 10.14 -6.98 -3.90
CA SER A 42 9.80 -5.65 -4.42
C SER A 42 9.53 -5.62 -5.93
N ASN A 43 9.75 -6.72 -6.61
CA ASN A 43 9.39 -6.92 -8.00
C ASN A 43 8.27 -7.98 -8.07
N LEU A 44 7.20 -7.65 -8.76
CA LEU A 44 6.04 -8.54 -8.86
C LEU A 44 6.36 -9.86 -9.58
N ASN A 45 7.22 -9.83 -10.60
CA ASN A 45 7.63 -11.04 -11.32
C ASN A 45 8.45 -11.98 -10.43
N ASP A 46 9.35 -11.41 -9.60
CA ASP A 46 10.14 -12.20 -8.65
C ASP A 46 9.25 -12.82 -7.56
N THR A 47 8.20 -12.09 -7.13
CA THR A 47 7.17 -12.64 -6.21
C THR A 47 6.38 -13.77 -6.88
N ALA A 48 6.02 -13.60 -8.15
CA ALA A 48 5.32 -14.64 -8.91
C ALA A 48 6.18 -15.91 -9.05
N GLU A 49 7.49 -15.78 -9.25
CA GLU A 49 8.45 -16.92 -9.28
C GLU A 49 8.56 -17.60 -7.90
N GLU A 50 8.53 -16.84 -6.81
CA GLU A 50 8.45 -17.43 -5.46
C GLU A 50 7.17 -18.25 -5.26
N PHE A 51 6.03 -17.75 -5.75
CA PHE A 51 4.75 -18.46 -5.62
C PHE A 51 4.64 -19.66 -6.56
N GLU A 52 5.33 -19.66 -7.69
CA GLU A 52 5.41 -20.79 -8.60
C GLU A 52 6.11 -22.01 -7.94
N LYS A 53 7.06 -21.79 -7.02
CA LYS A 53 7.71 -22.87 -6.24
C LYS A 53 6.73 -23.69 -5.40
N VAL A 54 5.59 -23.13 -5.05
CA VAL A 54 4.52 -23.82 -4.30
C VAL A 54 3.34 -24.24 -5.18
N GLY A 55 3.49 -24.16 -6.50
CA GLY A 55 2.51 -24.65 -7.47
C GLY A 55 1.44 -23.64 -7.88
N LEU A 56 1.59 -22.35 -7.59
CA LEU A 56 0.73 -21.33 -8.15
C LEU A 56 1.27 -20.88 -9.50
N ALA A 57 0.47 -21.00 -10.57
CA ALA A 57 0.89 -20.56 -11.90
C ALA A 57 1.21 -19.04 -11.91
N LYS A 58 2.38 -18.68 -12.43
CA LYS A 58 2.86 -17.30 -12.51
C LYS A 58 1.80 -16.35 -13.09
N ASN A 59 1.21 -16.71 -14.21
CA ASN A 59 0.21 -15.87 -14.87
C ASN A 59 -1.06 -15.69 -14.03
N GLN A 60 -1.48 -16.72 -13.27
CA GLN A 60 -2.64 -16.62 -12.39
C GLN A 60 -2.45 -15.51 -11.34
N PHE A 61 -1.28 -15.46 -10.74
CA PHE A 61 -0.93 -14.42 -9.76
C PHE A 61 -0.80 -13.03 -10.42
N LEU A 62 -0.12 -12.95 -11.57
CA LEU A 62 0.08 -11.68 -12.26
C LEU A 62 -1.25 -11.08 -12.75
N ASP A 63 -2.17 -11.90 -13.27
CA ASP A 63 -3.50 -11.44 -13.69
C ASP A 63 -4.36 -11.00 -12.52
N PHE A 64 -4.27 -11.72 -11.38
CA PHE A 64 -4.91 -11.32 -10.13
C PHE A 64 -4.42 -9.93 -9.69
N MET A 65 -3.10 -9.71 -9.65
CA MET A 65 -2.51 -8.44 -9.22
C MET A 65 -2.79 -7.30 -10.20
N ARG A 66 -2.79 -7.57 -11.51
CA ARG A 66 -3.13 -6.56 -12.54
C ARG A 66 -4.52 -6.00 -12.36
N LYS A 67 -5.51 -6.85 -12.06
CA LYS A 67 -6.87 -6.38 -11.75
C LYS A 67 -6.87 -5.36 -10.60
N TRP A 68 -6.18 -5.68 -9.52
CA TRP A 68 -6.16 -4.83 -8.34
C TRP A 68 -5.33 -3.56 -8.52
N ASP A 69 -4.27 -3.61 -9.35
CA ASP A 69 -3.49 -2.44 -9.72
C ASP A 69 -4.31 -1.45 -10.55
N ASP A 70 -5.09 -1.94 -11.50
CA ASP A 70 -6.03 -1.12 -12.27
C ASP A 70 -7.05 -0.42 -11.35
N ILE A 71 -7.64 -1.15 -10.40
CA ILE A 71 -8.59 -0.60 -9.43
C ILE A 71 -7.91 0.39 -8.49
N TYR A 72 -6.71 0.06 -7.98
CA TYR A 72 -5.93 0.92 -7.12
C TYR A 72 -5.59 2.26 -7.78
N SER A 73 -5.15 2.22 -9.03
CA SER A 73 -4.79 3.44 -9.78
C SER A 73 -5.97 4.41 -9.88
N ILE A 74 -7.19 3.89 -10.16
CA ILE A 74 -8.40 4.71 -10.19
C ILE A 74 -8.79 5.19 -8.79
N SER A 75 -8.66 4.31 -7.78
CA SER A 75 -9.00 4.64 -6.39
C SER A 75 -8.08 5.71 -5.82
N SER A 76 -6.76 5.59 -6.05
CA SER A 76 -5.74 6.54 -5.59
C SER A 76 -6.03 7.93 -6.16
N GLU A 77 -6.14 8.04 -7.48
CA GLU A 77 -6.46 9.31 -8.14
C GLU A 77 -7.78 9.90 -7.64
N THR A 78 -8.82 9.08 -7.48
CA THR A 78 -10.16 9.57 -7.16
C THR A 78 -10.34 9.96 -5.70
N PHE A 79 -9.84 9.12 -4.76
CA PHE A 79 -10.17 9.21 -3.34
C PHE A 79 -9.01 9.69 -2.46
N LEU A 80 -7.75 9.60 -2.92
CA LEU A 80 -6.58 10.00 -2.14
C LEU A 80 -5.97 11.31 -2.63
N GLU A 81 -5.92 11.53 -3.95
CA GLU A 81 -5.25 12.68 -4.55
C GLU A 81 -6.18 13.85 -4.86
N ASN A 82 -7.49 13.61 -4.91
CA ASN A 82 -8.48 14.63 -5.15
C ASN A 82 -9.38 14.89 -3.93
N ASN A 83 -9.87 16.13 -3.83
CA ASN A 83 -10.85 16.47 -2.80
C ASN A 83 -12.14 15.67 -3.02
N ILE A 84 -12.57 14.95 -1.99
CA ILE A 84 -13.85 14.24 -1.98
C ILE A 84 -14.98 15.27 -2.02
N GLY A 85 -15.81 15.21 -3.07
CA GLY A 85 -16.93 16.16 -3.22
C GLY A 85 -17.66 16.00 -4.55
N PHE A 86 -18.72 16.79 -4.74
CA PHE A 86 -19.53 16.78 -5.98
C PHE A 86 -18.88 17.59 -7.12
N ASN A 87 -17.56 17.43 -7.33
CA ASN A 87 -16.87 18.01 -8.47
C ASN A 87 -16.78 17.01 -9.64
N LYS A 88 -16.54 17.54 -10.87
CA LYS A 88 -16.49 16.71 -12.09
C LYS A 88 -15.38 15.64 -12.05
N ALA A 89 -14.24 15.94 -11.44
CA ALA A 89 -13.12 15.00 -11.34
C ALA A 89 -13.49 13.80 -10.46
N PHE A 90 -14.04 14.05 -9.26
CA PHE A 90 -14.50 13.00 -8.36
C PHE A 90 -15.60 12.13 -8.98
N LEU A 91 -16.63 12.75 -9.57
CA LEU A 91 -17.74 12.02 -10.22
C LEU A 91 -17.25 11.17 -11.40
N SER A 92 -16.34 11.70 -12.22
CA SER A 92 -15.74 10.95 -13.33
C SER A 92 -14.91 9.76 -12.82
N GLY A 93 -14.09 9.98 -11.78
CA GLY A 93 -13.30 8.92 -11.14
C GLY A 93 -14.18 7.84 -10.51
N ALA A 94 -15.21 8.23 -9.77
CA ALA A 94 -16.16 7.30 -9.17
C ALA A 94 -16.90 6.45 -10.22
N LEU A 95 -17.26 7.04 -11.37
CA LEU A 95 -17.86 6.30 -12.49
C LEU A 95 -16.87 5.33 -13.14
N LYS A 96 -15.59 5.73 -13.33
CA LYS A 96 -14.54 4.84 -13.83
C LYS A 96 -14.34 3.67 -12.89
N TRP A 97 -14.25 3.96 -11.59
CA TRP A 97 -14.12 2.95 -10.54
C TRP A 97 -15.28 1.96 -10.55
N ALA A 98 -16.53 2.45 -10.59
CA ALA A 98 -17.73 1.63 -10.63
C ALA A 98 -17.83 0.73 -11.90
N LYS A 99 -17.28 1.19 -13.04
CA LYS A 99 -17.19 0.39 -14.26
C LYS A 99 -16.12 -0.69 -14.21
N LYS A 100 -15.02 -0.44 -13.50
CA LYS A 100 -13.89 -1.40 -13.40
C LYS A 100 -14.10 -2.42 -12.30
N SER A 101 -14.73 -2.01 -11.19
CA SER A 101 -15.10 -2.87 -10.07
C SER A 101 -16.39 -3.62 -10.39
N SER A 102 -16.48 -4.88 -9.99
CA SER A 102 -17.72 -5.64 -10.06
C SER A 102 -18.51 -5.53 -8.74
N ILE A 103 -19.82 -5.75 -8.80
CA ILE A 103 -20.64 -5.84 -7.58
C ILE A 103 -20.11 -6.92 -6.66
N SER A 104 -19.59 -8.04 -7.20
CA SER A 104 -18.99 -9.11 -6.42
C SER A 104 -17.73 -8.65 -5.66
N ASP A 105 -16.98 -7.68 -6.16
CA ASP A 105 -15.78 -7.16 -5.48
C ASP A 105 -16.16 -6.42 -4.18
N LEU A 106 -17.36 -5.86 -4.11
CA LEU A 106 -17.90 -5.16 -2.94
C LEU A 106 -18.65 -6.09 -1.99
N SER A 107 -19.40 -7.06 -2.51
CA SER A 107 -20.31 -7.92 -1.75
C SER A 107 -19.69 -9.25 -1.29
N THR A 108 -18.58 -9.67 -1.91
CA THR A 108 -17.88 -10.90 -1.56
C THR A 108 -16.73 -10.58 -0.59
N SER A 109 -16.54 -11.42 0.43
CA SER A 109 -15.40 -11.25 1.33
C SER A 109 -14.07 -11.56 0.61
N MET A 110 -13.00 -10.95 1.10
CA MET A 110 -11.64 -11.15 0.60
C MET A 110 -11.26 -12.63 0.58
N SER A 111 -11.54 -13.36 1.66
CA SER A 111 -11.22 -14.78 1.76
C SER A 111 -11.95 -15.61 0.70
N ILE A 112 -13.25 -15.41 0.50
CA ILE A 112 -14.02 -16.14 -0.52
C ILE A 112 -13.49 -15.81 -1.92
N TYR A 113 -13.22 -14.54 -2.18
CA TYR A 113 -12.69 -14.09 -3.45
C TYR A 113 -11.30 -14.69 -3.73
N ASN A 114 -10.39 -14.59 -2.77
CA ASN A 114 -9.02 -15.08 -2.93
C ASN A 114 -9.01 -16.60 -3.14
N LYS A 115 -9.77 -17.35 -2.35
CA LYS A 115 -9.92 -18.80 -2.51
C LYS A 115 -10.44 -19.21 -3.88
N LYS A 116 -11.31 -18.41 -4.48
CA LYS A 116 -11.85 -18.68 -5.84
C LYS A 116 -10.81 -18.43 -6.93
N HIS A 117 -9.92 -17.45 -6.76
CA HIS A 117 -9.02 -16.98 -7.82
C HIS A 117 -7.57 -17.44 -7.65
N ILE A 118 -7.19 -17.95 -6.48
CA ILE A 118 -5.85 -18.40 -6.15
C ILE A 118 -5.91 -19.88 -5.75
N SER A 119 -5.27 -20.72 -6.54
CA SER A 119 -5.33 -22.19 -6.37
C SER A 119 -4.36 -22.74 -5.33
N ASN A 120 -3.68 -21.89 -4.55
CA ASN A 120 -2.70 -22.27 -3.53
C ASN A 120 -3.03 -21.66 -2.17
N ASN A 121 -3.19 -22.51 -1.14
CA ASN A 121 -3.58 -22.09 0.20
C ASN A 121 -2.57 -21.17 0.88
N LYS A 122 -1.25 -21.35 0.67
CA LYS A 122 -0.22 -20.49 1.28
C LYS A 122 -0.28 -19.09 0.70
N VAL A 123 -0.45 -18.97 -0.61
CA VAL A 123 -0.59 -17.69 -1.28
C VAL A 123 -1.93 -17.03 -0.93
N GLU A 124 -3.01 -17.80 -0.82
CA GLU A 124 -4.30 -17.29 -0.31
C GLU A 124 -4.14 -16.66 1.07
N LEU A 125 -3.45 -17.32 2.00
CA LEU A 125 -3.18 -16.78 3.35
C LEU A 125 -2.37 -15.48 3.31
N ILE A 126 -1.36 -15.41 2.43
CA ILE A 126 -0.58 -14.18 2.23
C ILE A 126 -1.47 -13.03 1.78
N LEU A 127 -2.35 -13.27 0.82
CA LEU A 127 -3.27 -12.25 0.32
C LEU A 127 -4.33 -11.86 1.36
N ASN A 128 -4.87 -12.83 2.08
CA ASN A 128 -5.84 -12.60 3.15
C ASN A 128 -5.27 -11.74 4.30
N ARG A 129 -3.95 -11.73 4.52
CA ARG A 129 -3.31 -10.86 5.50
C ARG A 129 -3.57 -9.38 5.25
N PHE A 130 -3.79 -8.97 4.00
CA PHE A 130 -4.04 -7.55 3.71
C PHE A 130 -5.30 -6.99 4.39
N ALA A 131 -6.24 -7.83 4.82
CA ALA A 131 -7.36 -7.40 5.66
C ALA A 131 -6.92 -6.76 6.99
N THR A 132 -5.74 -7.13 7.52
CA THR A 132 -5.21 -6.56 8.77
C THR A 132 -4.92 -5.06 8.68
N TYR A 133 -4.66 -4.52 7.48
CA TYR A 133 -4.49 -3.07 7.28
C TYR A 133 -5.76 -2.27 7.56
N THR A 134 -6.93 -2.90 7.50
CA THR A 134 -8.21 -2.30 7.86
C THR A 134 -8.66 -2.65 9.28
N GLY A 135 -7.84 -3.39 10.03
CA GLY A 135 -8.19 -3.87 11.36
C GLY A 135 -9.33 -4.90 11.36
N SER A 136 -9.59 -5.56 10.23
CA SER A 136 -10.70 -6.50 10.04
C SER A 136 -10.22 -7.90 9.66
N SER A 137 -11.14 -8.86 9.74
CA SER A 137 -10.96 -10.25 9.30
C SER A 137 -11.11 -10.36 7.78
N PRO A 138 -10.33 -11.21 7.07
CA PRO A 138 -10.53 -11.46 5.64
C PRO A 138 -11.88 -12.08 5.30
N PHE A 139 -12.58 -12.66 6.29
CA PHE A 139 -13.93 -13.20 6.13
C PHE A 139 -15.02 -12.12 6.10
N GLU A 140 -14.71 -10.93 6.60
CA GLU A 140 -15.62 -9.77 6.68
C GLU A 140 -15.19 -8.63 5.75
N THR A 141 -13.89 -8.50 5.50
CA THR A 141 -13.32 -7.47 4.61
C THR A 141 -13.78 -7.70 3.18
N PRO A 142 -14.35 -6.71 2.50
CA PRO A 142 -14.73 -6.83 1.09
C PRO A 142 -13.53 -7.10 0.18
N ALA A 143 -13.75 -7.86 -0.89
CA ALA A 143 -12.69 -8.30 -1.80
C ALA A 143 -11.94 -7.15 -2.47
N PHE A 144 -12.57 -5.99 -2.70
CA PHE A 144 -11.91 -4.84 -3.30
C PHE A 144 -10.71 -4.33 -2.48
N MET A 145 -10.63 -4.67 -1.20
CA MET A 145 -9.48 -4.34 -0.34
C MET A 145 -8.21 -5.13 -0.70
N ASN A 146 -8.27 -6.12 -1.60
CA ASN A 146 -7.08 -6.74 -2.19
C ASN A 146 -6.18 -5.71 -2.90
N GLN A 147 -6.71 -4.55 -3.30
CA GLN A 147 -5.89 -3.44 -3.81
C GLN A 147 -4.80 -2.98 -2.82
N LEU A 148 -4.94 -3.24 -1.52
CA LEU A 148 -3.88 -2.96 -0.54
C LEU A 148 -2.61 -3.77 -0.81
N GLY A 149 -2.74 -4.96 -1.41
CA GLY A 149 -1.61 -5.75 -1.87
C GLY A 149 -0.75 -5.07 -2.94
N VAL A 150 -1.35 -4.17 -3.73
CA VAL A 150 -0.64 -3.37 -4.75
C VAL A 150 0.41 -2.48 -4.10
N VAL A 151 0.07 -1.84 -2.98
CA VAL A 151 1.00 -0.94 -2.28
C VAL A 151 2.25 -1.70 -1.84
N GLU A 152 2.09 -2.90 -1.31
CA GLU A 152 3.22 -3.71 -0.82
C GLU A 152 3.96 -4.42 -1.96
N MET A 153 3.23 -5.08 -2.88
CA MET A 153 3.83 -5.99 -3.85
C MET A 153 4.23 -5.31 -5.17
N ILE A 154 3.65 -4.16 -5.50
CA ILE A 154 3.96 -3.41 -6.74
C ILE A 154 4.75 -2.14 -6.42
N LYS A 155 4.26 -1.30 -5.50
CA LYS A 155 4.99 -0.08 -5.11
C LYS A 155 6.25 -0.42 -4.30
N GLY A 156 6.21 -1.51 -3.52
CA GLY A 156 7.33 -2.04 -2.75
C GLY A 156 7.50 -1.38 -1.38
N ALA A 157 8.50 -1.86 -0.64
CA ALA A 157 8.84 -1.35 0.68
C ALA A 157 10.18 -0.61 0.65
N TYR A 158 10.26 0.46 1.44
CA TYR A 158 11.43 1.33 1.56
C TYR A 158 11.84 1.48 3.02
N PHE A 159 13.13 1.48 3.26
CA PHE A 159 13.67 1.62 4.60
C PHE A 159 14.64 2.81 4.66
N PRO A 160 14.38 3.83 5.51
CA PRO A 160 15.31 4.94 5.71
C PRO A 160 16.62 4.45 6.33
N TYR A 161 17.77 4.90 5.82
CA TYR A 161 19.08 4.41 6.27
C TYR A 161 19.31 4.60 7.78
N ASN A 162 18.82 5.69 8.36
CA ASN A 162 18.93 5.99 9.79
C ASN A 162 17.69 5.58 10.60
N GLY A 163 16.91 4.61 10.09
CA GLY A 163 15.67 4.17 10.72
C GLY A 163 14.49 5.13 10.49
N ILE A 164 13.30 4.73 10.94
CA ILE A 164 12.06 5.46 10.66
C ILE A 164 12.05 6.87 11.25
N PHE A 165 12.77 7.08 12.37
CA PHE A 165 12.86 8.39 13.04
C PHE A 165 13.56 9.45 12.18
N SER A 166 14.34 9.07 11.17
CA SER A 166 14.97 10.01 10.24
C SER A 166 13.95 10.84 9.46
N ILE A 167 12.74 10.32 9.23
CA ILE A 167 11.66 11.04 8.53
C ILE A 167 11.14 12.20 9.38
N PRO A 168 10.63 12.01 10.62
CA PRO A 168 10.20 13.14 11.44
C PRO A 168 11.35 14.09 11.79
N ALA A 169 12.59 13.61 11.92
CA ALA A 169 13.74 14.47 12.12
C ALA A 169 14.01 15.39 10.91
N ALA A 170 13.89 14.83 9.68
CA ALA A 170 13.99 15.59 8.44
C ALA A 170 12.90 16.66 8.32
N LEU A 171 11.65 16.29 8.62
CA LEU A 171 10.53 17.24 8.63
C LEU A 171 10.69 18.32 9.68
N ASN A 172 11.17 17.98 10.88
CA ASN A 172 11.45 18.97 11.93
C ASN A 172 12.52 19.98 11.47
N LYS A 173 13.61 19.49 10.84
CA LYS A 173 14.64 20.35 10.26
C LYS A 173 14.07 21.30 9.22
N LEU A 174 13.25 20.78 8.28
CA LEU A 174 12.56 21.59 7.28
C LEU A 174 11.68 22.66 7.92
N CYS A 175 10.86 22.30 8.91
CA CYS A 175 9.98 23.24 9.62
C CYS A 175 10.77 24.38 10.28
N ILE A 176 11.90 24.07 10.93
CA ILE A 176 12.77 25.09 11.55
C ILE A 176 13.34 26.04 10.48
N GLU A 177 13.82 25.52 9.36
CA GLU A 177 14.31 26.32 8.24
C GLU A 177 13.23 27.22 7.63
N MET A 178 11.98 26.78 7.67
CA MET A 178 10.81 27.56 7.24
C MET A 178 10.27 28.54 8.31
N GLY A 179 10.94 28.64 9.45
CA GLY A 179 10.60 29.60 10.53
C GLY A 179 9.54 29.09 11.53
N VAL A 180 9.16 27.82 11.48
CA VAL A 180 8.23 27.23 12.45
C VAL A 180 8.88 27.17 13.84
N LYS A 181 8.15 27.63 14.86
CA LYS A 181 8.59 27.61 16.26
C LYS A 181 7.99 26.41 16.99
N PHE A 182 8.83 25.58 17.57
CA PHE A 182 8.42 24.45 18.39
C PHE A 182 8.41 24.80 19.87
N LYS A 183 7.33 24.49 20.58
CA LYS A 183 7.23 24.55 22.04
C LYS A 183 7.08 23.13 22.56
N LEU A 184 8.18 22.56 23.05
CA LEU A 184 8.18 21.21 23.64
C LEU A 184 7.73 21.26 25.10
N ASN A 185 7.31 20.12 25.65
CA ASN A 185 6.82 19.98 27.02
C ASN A 185 5.66 20.94 27.37
N CYS A 186 4.87 21.30 26.36
CA CYS A 186 3.73 22.20 26.49
C CYS A 186 2.47 21.45 26.09
N ARG A 187 1.65 21.09 27.09
CA ARG A 187 0.35 20.45 26.86
C ARG A 187 -0.62 21.47 26.25
N VAL A 188 -1.27 21.08 25.16
CA VAL A 188 -2.36 21.87 24.57
C VAL A 188 -3.64 21.58 25.36
N GLU A 189 -4.24 22.61 25.95
CA GLU A 189 -5.48 22.47 26.71
C GLU A 189 -6.71 22.83 25.87
N ASN A 190 -6.61 23.88 25.05
CA ASN A 190 -7.70 24.33 24.19
C ASN A 190 -7.15 24.81 22.83
N VAL A 191 -7.97 24.67 21.80
CA VAL A 191 -7.79 25.26 20.47
C VAL A 191 -8.97 26.17 20.22
N SER A 192 -8.70 27.45 20.01
CA SER A 192 -9.72 28.48 19.72
C SER A 192 -9.70 28.85 18.25
#